data_065daf9905a7789a582a84335baf9de2
#
_entry.id   065daf9905a7789a582a84335baf9de2
#
_cell.length_a   1.000
_cell.length_b   1.000
_cell.length_c   1.000
_cell.angle_alpha   90.00
_cell.angle_beta   90.00
_cell.angle_gamma   90.00
#
_symmetry.space_group_name_H-M   'P 1'
#
loop_
_entity.id
_entity.type
_entity.pdbx_description
1 polymer ?
#
loop_
_entity_poly.entity_id
_entity_poly.type
_entity_poly.pdbx_seq_one_letter_code
_entity_poly.pdbx_strand_id
1 'polypeptide(L)'
;EVAGLLAACFFMSAAHGALYVFYSLHLVAHGYSKSLIGWMWTLGVVAEIAVFMAMPQILRAYSLRGLMIFSFVAAVLRFVLIGWGAESVAVLVFAQVLHGATFGVYHAAAVAAVNRWFGAQHQARGQALYGSISFGAGGMIGGLVSGYTWESVGPEWTYSLGSLFAFAGLMVLLVWWKDGGPAQLGSNDVQGGRKGL
;
A
#
# COMPACT_ATOMS: atom_id res chain seq x y z
N GLU A 1 14.21 9.42 -9.40
CA GLU A 1 13.34 9.24 -8.22
C GLU A 1 11.89 8.96 -8.60
N VAL A 2 11.26 9.75 -9.51
CA VAL A 2 9.86 9.51 -9.96
C VAL A 2 9.65 8.10 -10.51
N ALA A 3 10.53 7.64 -11.42
CA ALA A 3 10.44 6.28 -11.97
C ALA A 3 10.58 5.21 -10.87
N GLY A 4 11.47 5.43 -9.89
CA GLY A 4 11.61 4.54 -8.74
C GLY A 4 10.35 4.48 -7.86
N LEU A 5 9.71 5.64 -7.60
CA LEU A 5 8.43 5.67 -6.90
C LEU A 5 7.35 4.89 -7.66
N LEU A 6 7.18 5.17 -8.95
CA LEU A 6 6.16 4.50 -9.76
C LEU A 6 6.39 2.99 -9.86
N ALA A 7 7.66 2.55 -9.98
CA ALA A 7 8.02 1.13 -9.94
C ALA A 7 7.73 0.51 -8.57
N ALA A 8 8.06 1.18 -7.47
CA ALA A 8 7.71 0.71 -6.13
C ALA A 8 6.18 0.60 -5.96
N CYS A 9 5.44 1.61 -6.44
CA CYS A 9 3.97 1.59 -6.40
C CYS A 9 3.36 0.45 -7.26
N PHE A 10 3.95 0.15 -8.41
CA PHE A 10 3.59 -1.03 -9.21
C PHE A 10 3.73 -2.31 -8.39
N PHE A 11 4.88 -2.51 -7.73
CA PHE A 11 5.13 -3.70 -6.92
C PHE A 11 4.20 -3.81 -5.70
N MET A 12 3.87 -2.70 -5.05
CA MET A 12 2.89 -2.71 -3.95
C MET A 12 1.51 -3.17 -4.43
N SER A 13 1.04 -2.68 -5.57
CA SER A 13 -0.24 -3.12 -6.13
C SER A 13 -0.21 -4.57 -6.60
N ALA A 14 0.90 -5.02 -7.21
CA ALA A 14 1.09 -6.41 -7.58
C ALA A 14 1.07 -7.34 -6.35
N ALA A 15 1.68 -6.92 -5.24
CA ALA A 15 1.66 -7.64 -3.97
C ALA A 15 0.25 -7.86 -3.42
N HIS A 16 -0.67 -6.92 -3.66
CA HIS A 16 -2.06 -7.01 -3.22
C HIS A 16 -2.94 -7.90 -4.11
N GLY A 17 -2.44 -8.40 -5.25
CA GLY A 17 -3.21 -9.19 -6.20
C GLY A 17 -3.90 -10.40 -5.56
N ALA A 18 -3.16 -11.24 -4.82
CA ALA A 18 -3.72 -12.40 -4.12
C ALA A 18 -4.78 -12.02 -3.08
N LEU A 19 -4.59 -10.90 -2.37
CA LEU A 19 -5.52 -10.44 -1.36
C LEU A 19 -6.89 -10.12 -1.97
N TYR A 20 -6.93 -9.30 -3.02
CA TYR A 20 -8.19 -8.86 -3.60
C TYR A 20 -8.95 -9.97 -4.33
N VAL A 21 -8.24 -10.93 -4.90
CA VAL A 21 -8.87 -12.02 -5.67
C VAL A 21 -9.21 -13.20 -4.78
N PHE A 22 -8.33 -13.61 -3.87
CA PHE A 22 -8.41 -14.92 -3.22
C PHE A 22 -8.59 -14.89 -1.70
N TYR A 23 -8.55 -13.75 -1.02
CA TYR A 23 -8.61 -13.71 0.44
C TYR A 23 -9.87 -14.39 1.00
N SER A 24 -11.04 -14.12 0.44
CA SER A 24 -12.28 -14.75 0.89
C SER A 24 -12.28 -16.25 0.63
N LEU A 25 -11.75 -16.70 -0.51
CA LEU A 25 -11.64 -18.13 -0.84
C LEU A 25 -10.65 -18.83 0.10
N HIS A 26 -9.53 -18.19 0.40
CA HIS A 26 -8.54 -18.69 1.35
C HIS A 26 -9.16 -18.93 2.73
N LEU A 27 -9.92 -17.99 3.25
CA LEU A 27 -10.59 -18.12 4.54
C LEU A 27 -11.72 -19.17 4.53
N VAL A 28 -12.48 -19.27 3.42
CA VAL A 28 -13.48 -20.34 3.27
C VAL A 28 -12.82 -21.71 3.32
N ALA A 29 -11.68 -21.90 2.65
CA ALA A 29 -10.93 -23.16 2.66
C ALA A 29 -10.45 -23.56 4.06
N HIS A 30 -10.20 -22.58 4.95
CA HIS A 30 -9.89 -22.80 6.37
C HIS A 30 -11.13 -22.97 7.27
N GLY A 31 -12.33 -23.08 6.71
CA GLY A 31 -13.56 -23.33 7.44
C GLY A 31 -14.19 -22.11 8.11
N TYR A 32 -13.74 -20.90 7.81
CA TYR A 32 -14.32 -19.70 8.40
C TYR A 32 -15.68 -19.35 7.80
N SER A 33 -16.59 -18.90 8.67
CA SER A 33 -17.93 -18.48 8.26
C SER A 33 -17.89 -17.21 7.39
N LYS A 34 -18.85 -17.06 6.48
CA LYS A 34 -19.00 -15.86 5.65
C LYS A 34 -19.12 -14.57 6.49
N SER A 35 -19.75 -14.66 7.67
CA SER A 35 -19.85 -13.55 8.60
C SER A 35 -18.49 -13.12 9.12
N LEU A 36 -17.64 -14.06 9.55
CA LEU A 36 -16.28 -13.75 10.02
C LEU A 36 -15.42 -13.14 8.89
N ILE A 37 -15.54 -13.67 7.68
CA ILE A 37 -14.84 -13.12 6.52
C ILE A 37 -15.27 -11.68 6.25
N GLY A 38 -16.56 -11.38 6.33
CA GLY A 38 -17.06 -10.00 6.23
C GLY A 38 -16.51 -9.09 7.32
N TRP A 39 -16.42 -9.57 8.56
CA TRP A 39 -15.81 -8.81 9.66
C TRP A 39 -14.31 -8.57 9.44
N MET A 40 -13.56 -9.52 8.86
CA MET A 40 -12.16 -9.31 8.50
C MET A 40 -12.00 -8.19 7.46
N TRP A 41 -12.82 -8.17 6.42
CA TRP A 41 -12.82 -7.08 5.46
C TRP A 41 -13.19 -5.73 6.10
N THR A 42 -14.22 -5.71 6.94
CA THR A 42 -14.64 -4.51 7.66
C THR A 42 -13.53 -3.99 8.56
N LEU A 43 -12.84 -4.86 9.29
CA LEU A 43 -11.72 -4.48 10.15
C LEU A 43 -10.60 -3.81 9.36
N GLY A 44 -10.26 -4.34 8.18
CA GLY A 44 -9.27 -3.71 7.29
C GLY A 44 -9.66 -2.29 6.89
N VAL A 45 -10.92 -2.09 6.48
CA VAL A 45 -11.45 -0.77 6.12
C VAL A 45 -11.49 0.17 7.31
N VAL A 46 -11.88 -0.29 8.50
CA VAL A 46 -11.88 0.53 9.74
C VAL A 46 -10.46 0.96 10.09
N ALA A 47 -9.48 0.06 9.99
CA ALA A 47 -8.08 0.38 10.21
C ALA A 47 -7.57 1.44 9.23
N GLU A 48 -7.97 1.34 7.96
CA GLU A 48 -7.64 2.32 6.92
C GLU A 48 -8.24 3.70 7.22
N ILE A 49 -9.52 3.76 7.59
CA ILE A 49 -10.20 5.02 7.97
C ILE A 49 -9.50 5.66 9.16
N ALA A 50 -9.18 4.90 10.19
CA ALA A 50 -8.46 5.38 11.38
C ALA A 50 -7.10 5.99 11.00
N VAL A 51 -6.38 5.34 10.09
CA VAL A 51 -5.11 5.85 9.56
C VAL A 51 -5.33 7.15 8.78
N PHE A 52 -6.30 7.23 7.88
CA PHE A 52 -6.57 8.46 7.13
C PHE A 52 -6.94 9.63 8.04
N MET A 53 -7.67 9.39 9.11
CA MET A 53 -7.96 10.44 10.12
C MET A 53 -6.68 10.94 10.82
N ALA A 54 -5.70 10.07 11.04
CA ALA A 54 -4.42 10.42 11.65
C ALA A 54 -3.37 10.96 10.66
N MET A 55 -3.59 10.83 9.35
CA MET A 55 -2.59 11.17 8.33
C MET A 55 -2.07 12.60 8.39
N PRO A 56 -2.87 13.65 8.68
CA PRO A 56 -2.32 15.00 8.79
C PRO A 56 -1.25 15.14 9.87
N GLN A 57 -1.37 14.43 10.99
CA GLN A 57 -0.37 14.39 12.05
C GLN A 57 0.85 13.54 11.65
N ILE A 58 0.60 12.38 11.06
CA ILE A 58 1.63 11.45 10.60
C ILE A 58 2.54 12.11 9.54
N LEU A 59 1.96 12.77 8.55
CA LEU A 59 2.72 13.48 7.49
C LEU A 59 3.55 14.66 7.99
N ARG A 60 3.17 15.25 9.13
CA ARG A 60 3.97 16.30 9.79
C ARG A 60 5.14 15.75 10.58
N ALA A 61 4.99 14.55 11.14
CA ALA A 61 5.96 13.93 12.03
C ALA A 61 7.03 13.09 11.30
N TYR A 62 6.66 12.48 10.16
CA TYR A 62 7.50 11.51 9.48
C TYR A 62 7.77 11.88 8.02
N SER A 63 8.93 11.46 7.50
CA SER A 63 9.26 11.64 6.08
C SER A 63 8.43 10.72 5.19
N LEU A 64 8.11 11.19 3.97
CA LEU A 64 7.39 10.36 2.98
C LEU A 64 8.12 9.06 2.69
N ARG A 65 9.46 9.12 2.57
CA ARG A 65 10.30 7.94 2.38
C ARG A 65 10.16 6.96 3.55
N GLY A 66 10.23 7.45 4.79
CA GLY A 66 10.08 6.61 5.98
C GLY A 66 8.72 5.93 6.05
N LEU A 67 7.64 6.66 5.73
CA LEU A 67 6.28 6.11 5.68
C LEU A 67 6.14 5.03 4.59
N MET A 68 6.73 5.24 3.42
CA MET A 68 6.73 4.24 2.36
C MET A 68 7.51 2.98 2.77
N ILE A 69 8.72 3.13 3.34
CA ILE A 69 9.51 1.99 3.85
C ILE A 69 8.70 1.21 4.89
N PHE A 70 8.12 1.89 5.87
CA PHE A 70 7.27 1.26 6.88
C PHE A 70 6.12 0.47 6.26
N SER A 71 5.43 1.03 5.27
CA SER A 71 4.32 0.37 4.58
C SER A 71 4.76 -0.86 3.81
N PHE A 72 5.93 -0.83 3.15
CA PHE A 72 6.47 -1.99 2.45
C PHE A 72 6.89 -3.10 3.40
N VAL A 73 7.57 -2.76 4.50
CA VAL A 73 7.92 -3.75 5.55
C VAL A 73 6.66 -4.39 6.13
N ALA A 74 5.65 -3.57 6.43
CA ALA A 74 4.35 -4.07 6.90
C ALA A 74 3.68 -4.99 5.85
N ALA A 75 3.79 -4.69 4.55
CA ALA A 75 3.23 -5.53 3.49
C ALA A 75 3.95 -6.88 3.38
N VAL A 76 5.29 -6.89 3.44
CA VAL A 76 6.08 -8.13 3.47
C VAL A 76 5.61 -9.03 4.60
N LEU A 77 5.52 -8.49 5.83
CA LEU A 77 5.05 -9.25 6.99
C LEU A 77 3.60 -9.71 6.82
N ARG A 78 2.72 -8.82 6.39
CA ARG A 78 1.28 -9.08 6.28
C ARG A 78 0.97 -10.24 5.35
N PHE A 79 1.57 -10.27 4.15
CA PHE A 79 1.28 -11.33 3.20
C PHE A 79 1.82 -12.69 3.65
N VAL A 80 2.97 -12.75 4.32
CA VAL A 80 3.44 -13.99 4.96
C VAL A 80 2.43 -14.44 6.03
N LEU A 81 1.96 -13.53 6.88
CA LEU A 81 0.99 -13.85 7.93
C LEU A 81 -0.34 -14.38 7.37
N ILE A 82 -0.85 -13.79 6.27
CA ILE A 82 -2.08 -14.26 5.65
C ILE A 82 -1.86 -15.66 5.05
N GLY A 83 -0.76 -15.88 4.33
CA GLY A 83 -0.50 -17.15 3.68
C GLY A 83 -0.31 -18.31 4.66
N TRP A 84 0.51 -18.11 5.67
CA TRP A 84 0.93 -19.19 6.58
C TRP A 84 0.25 -19.19 7.94
N GLY A 85 -0.43 -18.11 8.30
CA GLY A 85 -1.09 -17.95 9.59
C GLY A 85 -2.62 -18.03 9.54
N ALA A 86 -3.19 -18.47 8.43
CA ALA A 86 -4.64 -18.46 8.21
C ALA A 86 -5.44 -19.36 9.16
N GLU A 87 -4.81 -20.31 9.84
CA GLU A 87 -5.44 -21.15 10.87
C GLU A 87 -5.78 -20.35 12.15
N SER A 88 -5.12 -19.23 12.38
CA SER A 88 -5.30 -18.40 13.57
C SER A 88 -6.08 -17.12 13.29
N VAL A 89 -7.26 -16.98 13.88
CA VAL A 89 -8.06 -15.74 13.82
C VAL A 89 -7.27 -14.55 14.35
N ALA A 90 -6.47 -14.73 15.41
CA ALA A 90 -5.65 -13.64 15.95
C ALA A 90 -4.60 -13.13 14.97
N VAL A 91 -3.96 -14.02 14.22
CA VAL A 91 -3.02 -13.66 13.14
C VAL A 91 -3.74 -12.92 12.03
N LEU A 92 -4.91 -13.38 11.62
CA LEU A 92 -5.74 -12.73 10.59
C LEU A 92 -6.19 -11.33 11.03
N VAL A 93 -6.63 -11.17 12.28
CA VAL A 93 -6.99 -9.86 12.86
C VAL A 93 -5.80 -8.91 12.80
N PHE A 94 -4.62 -9.35 13.24
CA PHE A 94 -3.40 -8.55 13.19
C PHE A 94 -3.03 -8.18 11.75
N ALA A 95 -3.10 -9.13 10.82
CA ALA A 95 -2.85 -8.88 9.39
C ALA A 95 -3.85 -7.87 8.80
N GLN A 96 -5.11 -7.86 9.26
CA GLN A 96 -6.10 -6.88 8.82
C GLN A 96 -5.88 -5.50 9.44
N VAL A 97 -5.40 -5.39 10.67
CA VAL A 97 -4.97 -4.10 11.24
C VAL A 97 -3.78 -3.53 10.45
N LEU A 98 -2.84 -4.38 10.01
CA LEU A 98 -1.74 -3.97 9.14
C LEU A 98 -2.22 -3.44 7.78
N HIS A 99 -3.48 -3.69 7.37
CA HIS A 99 -4.04 -3.08 6.15
C HIS A 99 -4.01 -1.55 6.19
N GLY A 100 -4.26 -0.95 7.35
CA GLY A 100 -4.13 0.48 7.53
C GLY A 100 -2.73 1.00 7.15
N ALA A 101 -1.68 0.26 7.49
CA ALA A 101 -0.31 0.61 7.11
C ALA A 101 -0.03 0.34 5.62
N THR A 102 -0.43 -0.84 5.12
CA THR A 102 -0.09 -1.30 3.76
C THR A 102 -0.92 -0.64 2.67
N PHE A 103 -2.08 -0.08 3.02
CA PHE A 103 -2.92 0.69 2.12
C PHE A 103 -3.05 2.14 2.57
N GLY A 104 -3.54 2.44 3.78
CA GLY A 104 -3.80 3.80 4.22
C GLY A 104 -2.55 4.68 4.25
N VAL A 105 -1.52 4.28 5.01
CA VAL A 105 -0.25 5.04 5.09
C VAL A 105 0.44 5.08 3.73
N TYR A 106 0.54 3.93 3.05
CA TYR A 106 1.15 3.82 1.73
C TYR A 106 0.48 4.76 0.72
N HIS A 107 -0.84 4.68 0.56
CA HIS A 107 -1.57 5.47 -0.43
C HIS A 107 -1.42 6.96 -0.19
N ALA A 108 -1.59 7.41 1.06
CA ALA A 108 -1.43 8.81 1.39
C ALA A 108 0.00 9.33 1.16
N ALA A 109 1.02 8.53 1.52
CA ALA A 109 2.42 8.89 1.28
C ALA A 109 2.75 8.91 -0.22
N ALA A 110 2.24 7.95 -1.01
CA ALA A 110 2.43 7.90 -2.45
C ALA A 110 1.79 9.09 -3.16
N VAL A 111 0.53 9.43 -2.82
CA VAL A 111 -0.17 10.60 -3.36
C VAL A 111 0.58 11.89 -3.02
N ALA A 112 1.03 12.05 -1.76
CA ALA A 112 1.81 13.21 -1.35
C ALA A 112 3.15 13.31 -2.09
N ALA A 113 3.83 12.19 -2.33
CA ALA A 113 5.09 12.14 -3.09
C ALA A 113 4.87 12.53 -4.56
N VAL A 114 3.82 11.98 -5.19
CA VAL A 114 3.45 12.34 -6.57
C VAL A 114 3.16 13.84 -6.67
N ASN A 115 2.36 14.40 -5.75
CA ASN A 115 2.04 15.82 -5.74
C ASN A 115 3.30 16.69 -5.56
N ARG A 116 4.23 16.28 -4.70
CA ARG A 116 5.50 16.98 -4.49
C ARG A 116 6.38 17.02 -5.76
N TRP A 117 6.45 15.91 -6.49
CA TRP A 117 7.37 15.82 -7.63
C TRP A 117 6.80 16.36 -8.94
N PHE A 118 5.49 16.27 -9.15
CA PHE A 118 4.86 16.79 -10.36
C PHE A 118 4.48 18.28 -10.25
N GLY A 119 4.39 18.83 -9.02
CA GLY A 119 3.99 20.20 -8.79
C GLY A 119 2.55 20.50 -9.20
N ALA A 120 2.04 21.69 -8.87
CA ALA A 120 0.62 22.05 -9.05
C ALA A 120 0.14 21.98 -10.51
N GLN A 121 0.99 22.36 -11.47
CA GLN A 121 0.62 22.39 -12.91
C GLN A 121 0.45 21.00 -13.53
N HIS A 122 1.13 19.97 -13.00
CA HIS A 122 1.16 18.63 -13.57
C HIS A 122 0.58 17.58 -12.62
N GLN A 123 -0.04 17.99 -11.52
CA GLN A 123 -0.56 17.09 -10.49
C GLN A 123 -1.53 16.05 -11.05
N ALA A 124 -2.49 16.46 -11.91
CA ALA A 124 -3.44 15.54 -12.52
C ALA A 124 -2.74 14.47 -13.39
N ARG A 125 -1.70 14.86 -14.14
CA ARG A 125 -0.91 13.91 -14.95
C ARG A 125 -0.12 12.94 -14.04
N GLY A 126 0.47 13.44 -12.96
CA GLY A 126 1.17 12.61 -11.98
C GLY A 126 0.25 11.58 -11.34
N GLN A 127 -0.95 11.99 -10.91
CA GLN A 127 -1.94 11.08 -10.34
C GLN A 127 -2.46 10.07 -11.36
N ALA A 128 -2.66 10.47 -12.62
CA ALA A 128 -3.05 9.55 -13.69
C ALA A 128 -1.97 8.48 -13.95
N LEU A 129 -0.70 8.87 -14.01
CA LEU A 129 0.42 7.93 -14.15
C LEU A 129 0.51 6.98 -12.95
N TYR A 130 0.42 7.50 -11.73
CA TYR A 130 0.38 6.70 -10.52
C TYR A 130 -0.75 5.67 -10.55
N GLY A 131 -1.97 6.11 -10.87
CA GLY A 131 -3.14 5.23 -10.95
C GLY A 131 -2.97 4.15 -12.04
N SER A 132 -2.53 4.53 -13.23
CA SER A 132 -2.37 3.60 -14.35
C SER A 132 -1.26 2.57 -14.13
N ILE A 133 -0.11 2.99 -13.60
CA ILE A 133 1.03 2.09 -13.37
C ILE A 133 0.79 1.23 -12.14
N SER A 134 0.34 1.82 -11.04
CA SER A 134 0.12 1.12 -9.79
C SER A 134 -1.12 0.21 -9.90
N PHE A 135 -2.31 0.78 -9.86
CA PHE A 135 -3.55 0.00 -9.81
C PHE A 135 -3.87 -0.67 -11.16
N GLY A 136 -3.61 0.00 -12.30
CA GLY A 136 -3.79 -0.58 -13.61
C GLY A 136 -2.83 -1.73 -13.86
N ALA A 137 -1.58 -1.43 -14.19
CA ALA A 137 -0.60 -2.46 -14.57
C ALA A 137 -0.20 -3.36 -13.40
N GLY A 138 0.13 -2.80 -12.22
CA GLY A 138 0.52 -3.56 -11.05
C GLY A 138 -0.59 -4.48 -10.55
N GLY A 139 -1.81 -3.95 -10.41
CA GLY A 139 -2.98 -4.73 -9.97
C GLY A 139 -3.33 -5.85 -10.95
N MET A 140 -3.31 -5.56 -12.26
CA MET A 140 -3.54 -6.55 -13.30
C MET A 140 -2.51 -7.69 -13.26
N ILE A 141 -1.23 -7.36 -13.26
CA ILE A 141 -0.16 -8.37 -13.23
C ILE A 141 -0.21 -9.16 -11.93
N GLY A 142 -0.39 -8.49 -10.79
CA GLY A 142 -0.55 -9.15 -9.50
C GLY A 142 -1.73 -10.13 -9.47
N GLY A 143 -2.88 -9.73 -10.02
CA GLY A 143 -4.06 -10.60 -10.13
C GLY A 143 -3.82 -11.81 -11.03
N LEU A 144 -3.26 -11.61 -12.23
CA LEU A 144 -2.96 -12.70 -13.18
C LEU A 144 -1.94 -13.70 -12.62
N VAL A 145 -0.84 -13.18 -12.04
CA VAL A 145 0.18 -14.02 -11.41
C VAL A 145 -0.39 -14.78 -10.24
N SER A 146 -1.18 -14.12 -9.40
CA SER A 146 -1.87 -14.78 -8.27
C SER A 146 -2.83 -15.87 -8.72
N GLY A 147 -3.58 -15.66 -9.81
CA GLY A 147 -4.47 -16.68 -10.39
C GLY A 147 -3.71 -17.92 -10.83
N TYR A 148 -2.62 -17.73 -11.58
CA TYR A 148 -1.78 -18.83 -12.04
C TYR A 148 -1.12 -19.60 -10.89
N THR A 149 -0.54 -18.88 -9.91
CA THR A 149 0.17 -19.50 -8.79
C THR A 149 -0.77 -20.16 -7.78
N TRP A 150 -1.99 -19.64 -7.63
CA TRP A 150 -3.01 -20.24 -6.76
C TRP A 150 -3.32 -21.69 -7.12
N GLU A 151 -3.46 -21.98 -8.41
CA GLU A 151 -3.74 -23.31 -8.91
C GLU A 151 -2.48 -24.19 -8.99
N SER A 152 -1.31 -23.60 -9.29
CA SER A 152 -0.09 -24.37 -9.56
C SER A 152 0.74 -24.70 -8.33
N VAL A 153 0.84 -23.77 -7.36
CA VAL A 153 1.69 -23.94 -6.16
C VAL A 153 0.95 -23.77 -4.83
N GLY A 154 -0.31 -23.35 -4.88
CA GLY A 154 -1.18 -23.22 -3.71
C GLY A 154 -1.19 -21.83 -3.06
N PRO A 155 -2.12 -21.65 -2.09
CA PRO A 155 -2.38 -20.35 -1.44
C PRO A 155 -1.17 -19.78 -0.72
N GLU A 156 -0.48 -20.54 0.09
CA GLU A 156 0.62 -20.11 0.95
C GLU A 156 1.77 -19.52 0.12
N TRP A 157 2.12 -20.19 -0.97
CA TRP A 157 3.15 -19.73 -1.89
C TRP A 157 2.71 -18.53 -2.73
N THR A 158 1.42 -18.45 -3.06
CA THR A 158 0.86 -17.29 -3.76
C THR A 158 0.96 -16.03 -2.88
N TYR A 159 0.65 -16.11 -1.59
CA TYR A 159 0.85 -15.00 -0.65
C TYR A 159 2.34 -14.71 -0.41
N SER A 160 3.19 -15.74 -0.38
CA SER A 160 4.64 -15.55 -0.28
C SER A 160 5.20 -14.79 -1.49
N LEU A 161 4.67 -15.04 -2.68
CA LEU A 161 5.01 -14.27 -3.88
C LEU A 161 4.52 -12.82 -3.77
N GLY A 162 3.34 -12.57 -3.21
CA GLY A 162 2.88 -11.22 -2.86
C GLY A 162 3.86 -10.51 -1.93
N SER A 163 4.36 -11.21 -0.90
CA SER A 163 5.41 -10.71 -0.02
C SER A 163 6.71 -10.41 -0.77
N LEU A 164 7.10 -11.25 -1.74
CA LEU A 164 8.26 -11.01 -2.59
C LEU A 164 8.10 -9.78 -3.48
N PHE A 165 6.92 -9.54 -4.05
CA PHE A 165 6.64 -8.29 -4.76
C PHE A 165 6.77 -7.07 -3.84
N ALA A 166 6.21 -7.12 -2.63
CA ALA A 166 6.38 -6.05 -1.66
C ALA A 166 7.85 -5.82 -1.31
N PHE A 167 8.64 -6.88 -1.13
CA PHE A 167 10.07 -6.80 -0.89
C PHE A 167 10.84 -6.20 -2.08
N ALA A 168 10.51 -6.61 -3.31
CA ALA A 168 11.09 -6.00 -4.52
C ALA A 168 10.81 -4.49 -4.59
N GLY A 169 9.57 -4.07 -4.31
CA GLY A 169 9.21 -2.66 -4.22
C GLY A 169 9.98 -1.91 -3.14
N LEU A 170 10.21 -2.53 -1.98
CA LEU A 170 11.05 -1.98 -0.92
C LEU A 170 12.50 -1.77 -1.41
N MET A 171 13.08 -2.75 -2.10
CA MET A 171 14.43 -2.63 -2.63
C MET A 171 14.54 -1.51 -3.67
N VAL A 172 13.57 -1.41 -4.58
CA VAL A 172 13.49 -0.29 -5.53
C VAL A 172 13.44 1.04 -4.81
N LEU A 173 12.60 1.16 -3.78
CA LEU A 173 12.46 2.39 -2.98
C LEU A 173 13.77 2.77 -2.29
N LEU A 174 14.46 1.80 -1.68
CA LEU A 174 15.72 2.03 -0.96
C LEU A 174 16.84 2.50 -1.88
N VAL A 175 16.91 1.95 -3.10
CA VAL A 175 17.95 2.28 -4.10
C VAL A 175 17.69 3.62 -4.78
N TRP A 176 16.44 3.88 -5.16
CA TRP A 176 16.11 5.00 -6.06
C TRP A 176 15.61 6.24 -5.35
N TRP A 177 15.13 6.13 -4.11
CA TRP A 177 14.66 7.28 -3.33
C TRP A 177 15.59 7.58 -2.17
N LYS A 178 16.39 8.64 -2.30
CA LYS A 178 17.41 9.04 -1.29
C LYS A 178 16.93 10.16 -0.35
N ASP A 179 15.80 10.79 -0.66
CA ASP A 179 15.29 11.95 0.10
C ASP A 179 14.70 11.51 1.45
N GLY A 180 15.16 12.11 2.55
CA GLY A 180 14.79 11.76 3.92
C GLY A 180 14.17 12.90 4.75
N GLY A 181 13.87 14.05 4.14
CA GLY A 181 13.25 15.17 4.86
C GLY A 181 11.79 14.94 5.23
N PRO A 182 11.25 15.60 6.30
CA PRO A 182 9.84 15.53 6.64
C PRO A 182 8.97 16.00 5.46
N ALA A 183 7.74 15.47 5.37
CA ALA A 183 6.78 15.86 4.36
C ALA A 183 6.43 17.35 4.54
N GLN A 184 7.06 18.24 3.78
CA GLN A 184 6.66 19.65 3.80
C GLN A 184 5.33 19.79 3.07
N LEU A 185 4.25 19.83 3.84
CA LEU A 185 2.96 20.31 3.37
C LEU A 185 3.12 21.80 3.08
N GLY A 186 2.94 22.21 1.82
CA GLY A 186 3.26 23.52 1.30
C GLY A 186 2.83 24.68 2.21
N SER A 187 3.81 25.46 2.65
CA SER A 187 3.64 26.71 3.41
C SER A 187 3.57 27.94 2.48
N ASN A 188 3.24 27.79 1.20
CA ASN A 188 3.38 28.85 0.22
C ASN A 188 2.14 29.71 -0.06
N ASP A 189 1.03 29.55 0.66
CA ASP A 189 -0.19 30.33 0.37
C ASP A 189 -0.53 31.44 1.38
N VAL A 190 0.37 31.80 2.33
CA VAL A 190 0.03 32.84 3.33
C VAL A 190 0.84 34.14 3.14
N GLN A 191 1.82 34.22 2.25
CA GLN A 191 2.64 35.43 2.09
C GLN A 191 2.34 36.31 0.87
N GLY A 192 1.33 35.99 0.05
CA GLY A 192 0.92 36.79 -1.11
C GLY A 192 -0.03 37.98 -0.82
N GLY A 193 -0.53 38.14 0.40
CA GLY A 193 -1.64 39.05 0.72
C GLY A 193 -1.28 40.37 1.45
N ARG A 194 -0.01 40.72 1.61
CA ARG A 194 0.37 41.94 2.33
C ARG A 194 1.41 42.81 1.60
N LYS A 195 1.14 43.19 0.35
CA LYS A 195 1.75 44.39 -0.27
C LYS A 195 0.75 44.97 -1.24
N GLY A 196 -0.02 45.97 -0.79
CA GLY A 196 -0.91 46.75 -1.64
C GLY A 196 -1.98 47.45 -0.82
N LEU A 197 -1.63 48.43 -0.01
CA LEU A 197 -2.39 49.61 0.41
C LEU A 197 -1.38 50.74 0.64
#